data_deb51765dc9c2663b33f702478cd199f
#
_entry.id   deb51765dc9c2663b33f702478cd199f
#
_cell.length_a   1.000
_cell.length_b   1.000
_cell.length_c   1.000
_cell.angle_alpha   90.00
_cell.angle_beta   90.00
_cell.angle_gamma   90.00
#
_symmetry.space_group_name_H-M   'P 1'
#
loop_
_entity.id
_entity.type
_entity.pdbx_description
1 polymer ?
#
loop_
_entity_poly.entity_id
_entity_poly.type
_entity_poly.pdbx_seq_one_letter_code
_entity_poly.pdbx_strand_id
1 'polypeptide(L)'
;MTITDQVQAVHGTHGFPRSQRGADPNGGPRRLQVGIIGATGYVGGELVRILARHPDVELVGLVGRERDHDPIGGVHAHLATTGLTIHAELPEAPVDAVFMALPHGAGTPIAAKLAAAGTAVIDLGPDFRLRDAADYPRWYGFEHPRPDLLDVAVYGLPEFHRAELEALVDAPVAIVGSPGCYPTATILALAPLARAGLIDDLVVDAKSGVSGAGREAKPNLLFGEVNENVSAYGIGGHRHVAEIEQELAGIASREGLDPSANPGIIAVDFLPHLIPMTRGILSACHVRPTRPVTQAQLDALYAQAYADEPFVTVVASSPGTKQVTGSNHVRIHVSLDARTGRVLAIGVVDNLVKGAAGQAVQAFNIVHGLPETAGLEQLPLAP
;
A
#
# COMPACT_ATOMS: atom_id res chain seq x y z
N MET A 1 32.55 0.91 -7.33
CA MET A 1 31.87 -0.39 -7.40
C MET A 1 30.38 -0.11 -7.33
N THR A 2 29.66 -0.35 -8.39
CA THR A 2 28.21 -0.14 -8.45
C THR A 2 27.47 -1.25 -7.68
N ILE A 3 26.21 -1.03 -7.30
CA ILE A 3 25.34 -2.06 -6.66
C ILE A 3 25.35 -3.35 -7.49
N THR A 4 25.37 -3.24 -8.82
CA THR A 4 25.51 -4.35 -9.76
C THR A 4 26.78 -5.18 -9.51
N ASP A 5 27.91 -4.53 -9.20
CA ASP A 5 29.19 -5.21 -8.93
C ASP A 5 29.20 -5.92 -7.56
N GLN A 6 28.52 -5.35 -6.56
CA GLN A 6 28.40 -5.96 -5.22
C GLN A 6 27.42 -7.14 -5.21
N VAL A 7 26.34 -7.06 -6.01
CA VAL A 7 25.39 -8.16 -6.19
C VAL A 7 26.00 -9.30 -6.98
N GLN A 8 26.83 -9.04 -8.01
CA GLN A 8 27.55 -10.06 -8.77
C GLN A 8 28.62 -10.78 -7.94
N ALA A 9 29.21 -10.12 -6.94
CA ALA A 9 30.23 -10.76 -6.09
C ALA A 9 29.68 -11.79 -5.09
N VAL A 10 28.35 -11.84 -4.88
CA VAL A 10 27.67 -12.84 -4.02
C VAL A 10 27.06 -14.00 -4.83
N HIS A 11 27.11 -13.96 -6.16
CA HIS A 11 26.57 -14.99 -7.04
C HIS A 11 27.48 -16.24 -7.14
N GLY A 12 27.45 -17.06 -6.09
CA GLY A 12 27.90 -18.45 -6.10
C GLY A 12 26.77 -19.49 -6.06
N THR A 13 25.49 -19.10 -6.11
CA THR A 13 24.36 -20.05 -6.20
C THR A 13 23.23 -19.44 -7.01
N HIS A 14 22.92 -20.07 -8.15
CA HIS A 14 21.92 -19.69 -9.13
C HIS A 14 20.52 -19.47 -8.49
N GLY A 15 20.11 -18.22 -8.30
CA GLY A 15 18.69 -17.88 -8.27
C GLY A 15 18.13 -18.04 -9.68
N PHE A 16 17.17 -18.95 -9.88
CA PHE A 16 16.44 -19.02 -11.14
C PHE A 16 15.67 -17.72 -11.37
N PRO A 17 15.62 -17.20 -12.61
CA PRO A 17 14.70 -16.10 -12.93
C PRO A 17 13.29 -16.44 -12.44
N ARG A 18 12.61 -15.49 -11.80
CA ARG A 18 11.24 -15.68 -11.25
C ARG A 18 10.26 -16.18 -12.32
N SER A 19 10.52 -15.88 -13.61
CA SER A 19 9.79 -16.36 -14.78
C SER A 19 10.01 -17.85 -15.11
N GLN A 20 11.05 -18.52 -14.56
CA GLN A 20 11.37 -19.93 -14.83
C GLN A 20 11.05 -20.82 -13.63
N ARG A 21 9.81 -20.82 -13.18
CA ARG A 21 9.39 -21.70 -12.08
C ARG A 21 9.33 -23.15 -12.55
N GLY A 22 10.10 -24.02 -11.89
CA GLY A 22 10.03 -25.47 -12.10
C GLY A 22 8.65 -26.02 -11.68
N ALA A 23 8.27 -27.18 -12.24
CA ALA A 23 7.08 -27.89 -11.80
C ALA A 23 7.29 -28.46 -10.38
N ASP A 24 6.22 -28.54 -9.61
CA ASP A 24 6.15 -29.33 -8.37
C ASP A 24 6.52 -30.78 -8.68
N PRO A 25 7.26 -31.51 -7.81
CA PRO A 25 7.51 -32.95 -7.95
C PRO A 25 6.25 -33.79 -8.21
N ASN A 26 5.07 -33.29 -7.86
CA ASN A 26 3.77 -33.94 -8.08
C ASN A 26 3.07 -33.50 -9.39
N GLY A 27 3.75 -32.73 -10.28
CA GLY A 27 3.27 -32.38 -11.62
C GLY A 27 2.35 -31.16 -11.74
N GLY A 28 2.12 -30.40 -10.64
CA GLY A 28 1.43 -29.12 -10.64
C GLY A 28 2.37 -27.91 -10.73
N PRO A 29 1.86 -26.68 -10.93
CA PRO A 29 2.68 -25.48 -10.79
C PRO A 29 3.17 -25.35 -9.35
N ARG A 30 4.47 -25.08 -9.16
CA ARG A 30 5.06 -24.85 -7.83
C ARG A 30 4.43 -23.60 -7.19
N ARG A 31 3.89 -23.74 -5.99
CA ARG A 31 3.40 -22.62 -5.19
C ARG A 31 4.59 -21.81 -4.65
N LEU A 32 4.42 -20.49 -4.58
CA LEU A 32 5.41 -19.58 -4.02
C LEU A 32 5.51 -19.76 -2.50
N GLN A 33 6.74 -19.91 -2.02
CA GLN A 33 7.03 -19.99 -0.59
C GLN A 33 7.09 -18.56 -0.03
N VAL A 34 6.14 -18.19 0.83
CA VAL A 34 5.96 -16.82 1.30
C VAL A 34 6.07 -16.73 2.82
N GLY A 35 6.86 -15.75 3.28
CA GLY A 35 6.98 -15.39 4.69
C GLY A 35 6.25 -14.09 5.03
N ILE A 36 5.80 -13.95 6.28
CA ILE A 36 5.22 -12.72 6.83
C ILE A 36 5.94 -12.35 8.11
N ILE A 37 6.61 -11.19 8.15
CA ILE A 37 7.21 -10.62 9.37
C ILE A 37 6.26 -9.56 9.91
N GLY A 38 5.89 -9.69 11.20
CA GLY A 38 4.88 -8.85 11.83
C GLY A 38 3.47 -9.46 11.78
N ALA A 39 3.36 -10.79 11.69
CA ALA A 39 2.10 -11.55 11.60
C ALA A 39 1.14 -11.31 12.78
N THR A 40 1.62 -10.81 13.92
CA THR A 40 0.80 -10.54 15.11
C THR A 40 0.04 -9.22 15.07
N GLY A 41 0.38 -8.29 14.15
CA GLY A 41 -0.31 -7.03 13.93
C GLY A 41 -1.62 -7.19 13.14
N TYR A 42 -2.44 -6.13 13.06
CA TYR A 42 -3.68 -6.16 12.25
C TYR A 42 -3.40 -6.40 10.77
N VAL A 43 -2.42 -5.72 10.20
CA VAL A 43 -2.03 -5.89 8.80
C VAL A 43 -1.46 -7.28 8.56
N GLY A 44 -0.62 -7.79 9.48
CA GLY A 44 -0.10 -9.16 9.40
C GLY A 44 -1.19 -10.22 9.44
N GLY A 45 -2.18 -10.07 10.33
CA GLY A 45 -3.35 -10.95 10.37
C GLY A 45 -4.19 -10.89 9.09
N GLU A 46 -4.30 -9.72 8.48
CA GLU A 46 -5.00 -9.54 7.21
C GLU A 46 -4.24 -10.18 6.03
N LEU A 47 -2.90 -10.06 6.00
CA LEU A 47 -2.05 -10.79 5.05
C LEU A 47 -2.24 -12.30 5.17
N VAL A 48 -2.24 -12.85 6.40
CA VAL A 48 -2.51 -14.28 6.62
C VAL A 48 -3.89 -14.65 6.09
N ARG A 49 -4.93 -13.85 6.36
CA ARG A 49 -6.30 -14.10 5.88
C ARG A 49 -6.39 -14.22 4.35
N ILE A 50 -5.68 -13.34 3.65
CA ILE A 50 -5.67 -13.29 2.17
C ILE A 50 -4.79 -14.42 1.62
N LEU A 51 -3.54 -14.49 2.05
CA LEU A 51 -2.53 -15.38 1.48
C LEU A 51 -2.75 -16.87 1.80
N ALA A 52 -3.37 -17.20 2.92
CA ALA A 52 -3.74 -18.60 3.24
C ALA A 52 -4.76 -19.21 2.26
N ARG A 53 -5.43 -18.38 1.46
CA ARG A 53 -6.37 -18.81 0.41
C ARG A 53 -5.91 -18.47 -1.00
N HIS A 54 -4.72 -17.90 -1.14
CA HIS A 54 -4.17 -17.55 -2.43
C HIS A 54 -3.80 -18.81 -3.22
N PRO A 55 -4.24 -18.98 -4.48
CA PRO A 55 -4.04 -20.22 -5.23
C PRO A 55 -2.57 -20.58 -5.44
N ASP A 56 -1.70 -19.58 -5.62
CA ASP A 56 -0.30 -19.74 -5.99
C ASP A 56 0.68 -19.57 -4.81
N VAL A 57 0.18 -19.45 -3.57
CA VAL A 57 1.02 -19.19 -2.38
C VAL A 57 0.94 -20.33 -1.38
N GLU A 58 2.09 -20.63 -0.77
CA GLU A 58 2.21 -21.43 0.44
C GLU A 58 2.88 -20.57 1.52
N LEU A 59 2.16 -20.36 2.63
CA LEU A 59 2.71 -19.64 3.78
C LEU A 59 3.63 -20.57 4.56
N VAL A 60 4.95 -20.28 4.55
CA VAL A 60 5.98 -21.12 5.17
C VAL A 60 6.60 -20.51 6.42
N GLY A 61 6.37 -19.23 6.68
CA GLY A 61 6.91 -18.54 7.85
C GLY A 61 6.02 -17.38 8.30
N LEU A 62 5.52 -17.46 9.53
CA LEU A 62 4.86 -16.33 10.20
C LEU A 62 5.74 -15.90 11.36
N VAL A 63 6.26 -14.67 11.31
CA VAL A 63 7.16 -14.15 12.35
C VAL A 63 6.44 -13.12 13.20
N GLY A 64 6.53 -13.29 14.53
CA GLY A 64 5.96 -12.38 15.52
C GLY A 64 6.92 -12.12 16.68
N ARG A 65 6.93 -10.88 17.19
CA ARG A 65 7.77 -10.53 18.33
C ARG A 65 7.37 -11.33 19.58
N GLU A 66 8.37 -11.82 20.33
CA GLU A 66 8.20 -12.51 21.62
C GLU A 66 7.29 -13.75 21.56
N ARG A 67 7.15 -14.36 20.36
CA ARG A 67 6.36 -15.58 20.19
C ARG A 67 7.12 -16.57 19.36
N ASP A 68 7.11 -17.80 19.83
CA ASP A 68 7.69 -18.92 19.11
C ASP A 68 6.84 -20.17 19.35
N HIS A 69 6.54 -20.88 18.28
CA HIS A 69 5.63 -22.04 18.26
C HIS A 69 4.20 -21.76 18.74
N ASP A 70 3.75 -20.49 18.72
CA ASP A 70 2.39 -20.13 19.10
C ASP A 70 1.41 -20.28 17.92
N PRO A 71 0.23 -20.92 18.11
CA PRO A 71 -0.79 -20.93 17.06
C PRO A 71 -1.26 -19.53 16.69
N ILE A 72 -1.38 -19.22 15.38
CA ILE A 72 -1.90 -17.92 14.91
C ILE A 72 -3.29 -17.60 15.49
N GLY A 73 -4.11 -18.62 15.73
CA GLY A 73 -5.43 -18.50 16.36
C GLY A 73 -5.41 -17.95 17.79
N GLY A 74 -4.29 -18.09 18.50
CA GLY A 74 -4.10 -17.48 19.83
C GLY A 74 -3.96 -15.95 19.78
N VAL A 75 -3.58 -15.40 18.62
CA VAL A 75 -3.47 -13.96 18.38
C VAL A 75 -4.67 -13.43 17.58
N HIS A 76 -5.06 -14.16 16.55
CA HIS A 76 -6.12 -13.83 15.62
C HIS A 76 -7.13 -14.99 15.59
N ALA A 77 -8.10 -14.98 16.50
CA ALA A 77 -9.03 -16.09 16.70
C ALA A 77 -9.75 -16.55 15.42
N HIS A 78 -10.06 -15.61 14.50
CA HIS A 78 -10.69 -15.92 13.22
C HIS A 78 -9.78 -16.68 12.23
N LEU A 79 -8.48 -16.78 12.51
CA LEU A 79 -7.50 -17.53 11.70
C LEU A 79 -7.17 -18.92 12.30
N ALA A 80 -7.81 -19.32 13.40
CA ALA A 80 -7.51 -20.57 14.09
C ALA A 80 -7.63 -21.82 13.17
N THR A 81 -8.58 -21.80 12.23
CA THR A 81 -8.80 -22.92 11.28
C THR A 81 -7.71 -23.08 10.23
N THR A 82 -6.77 -22.12 10.10
CA THR A 82 -5.64 -22.24 9.16
C THR A 82 -4.60 -23.24 9.64
N GLY A 83 -4.52 -23.50 10.94
CA GLY A 83 -3.52 -24.37 11.55
C GLY A 83 -2.09 -23.81 11.54
N LEU A 84 -1.90 -22.55 11.11
CA LEU A 84 -0.60 -21.92 11.00
C LEU A 84 -0.04 -21.55 12.38
N THR A 85 1.30 -21.58 12.48
CA THR A 85 2.07 -21.30 13.70
C THR A 85 2.97 -20.08 13.51
N ILE A 86 3.09 -19.26 14.54
CA ILE A 86 4.00 -18.12 14.61
C ILE A 86 5.35 -18.63 15.12
N HIS A 87 6.44 -18.13 14.54
CA HIS A 87 7.81 -18.42 14.92
C HIS A 87 8.58 -17.14 15.26
N ALA A 88 9.70 -17.29 15.96
CA ALA A 88 10.61 -16.17 16.25
C ALA A 88 11.35 -15.67 15.01
N GLU A 89 11.63 -16.56 14.05
CA GLU A 89 12.39 -16.30 12.83
C GLU A 89 11.74 -16.97 11.61
N LEU A 90 12.13 -16.52 10.43
CA LEU A 90 11.79 -17.18 9.17
C LEU A 90 12.48 -18.56 9.08
N PRO A 91 11.93 -19.52 8.32
CA PRO A 91 12.58 -20.80 8.09
C PRO A 91 13.95 -20.61 7.40
N GLU A 92 14.89 -21.53 7.65
CA GLU A 92 16.21 -21.54 6.98
C GLU A 92 16.09 -21.83 5.47
N ALA A 93 14.99 -22.48 5.05
CA ALA A 93 14.72 -22.76 3.65
C ALA A 93 14.51 -21.45 2.85
N PRO A 94 14.94 -21.41 1.58
CA PRO A 94 14.70 -20.24 0.73
C PRO A 94 13.21 -19.91 0.61
N VAL A 95 12.89 -18.61 0.73
CA VAL A 95 11.54 -18.07 0.51
C VAL A 95 11.53 -17.21 -0.75
N ASP A 96 10.47 -17.31 -1.55
CA ASP A 96 10.34 -16.55 -2.80
C ASP A 96 10.02 -15.08 -2.52
N ALA A 97 9.21 -14.81 -1.49
CA ALA A 97 8.87 -13.46 -1.07
C ALA A 97 8.61 -13.33 0.44
N VAL A 98 8.85 -12.15 0.97
CA VAL A 98 8.54 -11.80 2.36
C VAL A 98 7.75 -10.49 2.42
N PHE A 99 6.59 -10.54 3.08
CA PHE A 99 5.84 -9.36 3.47
C PHE A 99 6.32 -8.88 4.83
N MET A 100 6.66 -7.59 4.94
CA MET A 100 7.13 -6.99 6.20
C MET A 100 6.13 -5.96 6.68
N ALA A 101 5.53 -6.20 7.86
CA ALA A 101 4.63 -5.26 8.54
C ALA A 101 5.29 -4.80 9.84
N LEU A 102 6.38 -4.05 9.70
CA LEU A 102 7.26 -3.63 10.79
C LEU A 102 7.13 -2.14 11.14
N PRO A 103 7.52 -1.73 12.36
CA PRO A 103 7.64 -0.32 12.72
C PRO A 103 8.70 0.41 11.86
N HIS A 104 8.63 1.75 11.86
CA HIS A 104 9.52 2.64 11.12
C HIS A 104 11.00 2.37 11.41
N GLY A 105 11.83 2.31 10.38
CA GLY A 105 13.27 2.13 10.47
C GLY A 105 13.72 0.70 10.83
N ALA A 106 12.78 -0.20 11.15
CA ALA A 106 13.13 -1.57 11.53
C ALA A 106 13.24 -2.53 10.32
N GLY A 107 12.65 -2.17 9.19
CA GLY A 107 12.56 -3.02 8.01
C GLY A 107 13.82 -3.04 7.17
N THR A 108 14.50 -1.92 7.02
CA THR A 108 15.61 -1.76 6.06
C THR A 108 16.75 -2.79 6.21
N PRO A 109 17.28 -3.10 7.41
CA PRO A 109 18.35 -4.11 7.55
C PRO A 109 17.89 -5.52 7.15
N ILE A 110 16.63 -5.85 7.44
CA ILE A 110 16.04 -7.14 7.09
C ILE A 110 15.81 -7.22 5.57
N ALA A 111 15.23 -6.17 4.98
CA ALA A 111 15.03 -6.05 3.54
C ALA A 111 16.35 -6.21 2.77
N ALA A 112 17.42 -5.55 3.21
CA ALA A 112 18.73 -5.65 2.58
C ALA A 112 19.25 -7.09 2.58
N LYS A 113 19.11 -7.82 3.68
CA LYS A 113 19.51 -9.22 3.79
C LYS A 113 18.70 -10.14 2.88
N LEU A 114 17.36 -9.97 2.87
CA LEU A 114 16.45 -10.77 2.07
C LEU A 114 16.66 -10.52 0.57
N ALA A 115 16.76 -9.26 0.16
CA ALA A 115 17.00 -8.87 -1.22
C ALA A 115 18.35 -9.40 -1.74
N ALA A 116 19.41 -9.34 -0.92
CA ALA A 116 20.71 -9.94 -1.26
C ALA A 116 20.66 -11.47 -1.41
N ALA A 117 19.70 -12.15 -0.76
CA ALA A 117 19.44 -13.57 -0.92
C ALA A 117 18.52 -13.89 -2.12
N GLY A 118 18.09 -12.90 -2.91
CA GLY A 118 17.18 -13.07 -4.05
C GLY A 118 15.70 -13.18 -3.69
N THR A 119 15.34 -12.98 -2.41
CA THR A 119 13.96 -12.95 -1.95
C THR A 119 13.29 -11.61 -2.31
N ALA A 120 12.09 -11.63 -2.87
CA ALA A 120 11.31 -10.41 -3.06
C ALA A 120 10.82 -9.85 -1.72
N VAL A 121 10.97 -8.56 -1.54
CA VAL A 121 10.54 -7.86 -0.31
C VAL A 121 9.34 -6.97 -0.62
N ILE A 122 8.23 -7.19 0.08
CA ILE A 122 7.06 -6.34 0.04
C ILE A 122 6.95 -5.65 1.41
N ASP A 123 7.42 -4.41 1.48
CA ASP A 123 7.45 -3.64 2.73
C ASP A 123 6.17 -2.83 2.91
N LEU A 124 5.41 -3.14 3.95
CA LEU A 124 4.24 -2.37 4.38
C LEU A 124 4.60 -1.31 5.44
N GLY A 125 5.86 -1.29 5.88
CA GLY A 125 6.45 -0.19 6.63
C GLY A 125 6.68 1.04 5.75
N PRO A 126 7.22 2.12 6.29
CA PRO A 126 7.50 3.32 5.52
C PRO A 126 8.90 3.33 4.88
N ASP A 127 9.72 2.32 5.15
CA ASP A 127 11.16 2.37 4.88
C ASP A 127 11.49 2.52 3.37
N PHE A 128 10.58 2.13 2.47
CA PHE A 128 10.78 2.19 1.01
C PHE A 128 9.70 2.99 0.27
N ARG A 129 9.02 3.93 0.95
CA ARG A 129 7.94 4.72 0.34
C ARG A 129 8.41 6.02 -0.31
N LEU A 130 9.40 6.68 0.30
CA LEU A 130 9.96 7.93 -0.24
C LEU A 130 11.20 7.65 -1.07
N ARG A 131 11.34 8.37 -2.19
CA ARG A 131 12.47 8.24 -3.11
C ARG A 131 13.71 8.97 -2.62
N ASP A 132 13.52 10.14 -1.97
CA ASP A 132 14.63 10.93 -1.43
C ASP A 132 14.94 10.52 0.02
N ALA A 133 16.15 10.04 0.26
CA ALA A 133 16.62 9.70 1.59
C ALA A 133 16.61 10.91 2.55
N ALA A 134 16.76 12.13 2.04
CA ALA A 134 16.75 13.35 2.84
C ALA A 134 15.37 13.68 3.45
N ASP A 135 14.29 13.08 2.93
CA ASP A 135 12.94 13.26 3.46
C ASP A 135 12.64 12.40 4.70
N TYR A 136 13.39 11.31 4.91
CA TYR A 136 13.12 10.39 6.03
C TYR A 136 13.30 11.03 7.41
N PRO A 137 14.37 11.83 7.69
CA PRO A 137 14.49 12.52 8.98
C PRO A 137 13.31 13.44 9.27
N ARG A 138 12.86 14.18 8.26
CA ARG A 138 11.75 15.13 8.40
C ARG A 138 10.42 14.45 8.68
N TRP A 139 10.09 13.39 7.93
CA TRP A 139 8.75 12.80 7.93
C TRP A 139 8.61 11.57 8.81
N TYR A 140 9.69 10.81 8.97
CA TYR A 140 9.69 9.56 9.72
C TYR A 140 10.58 9.56 10.96
N GLY A 141 11.45 10.59 11.13
CA GLY A 141 12.27 10.77 12.32
C GLY A 141 13.50 9.86 12.39
N PHE A 142 13.97 9.31 11.26
CA PHE A 142 15.20 8.53 11.21
C PHE A 142 15.96 8.77 9.89
N GLU A 143 17.29 8.65 9.94
CA GLU A 143 18.14 8.63 8.76
C GLU A 143 18.01 7.28 8.06
N HIS A 144 17.76 7.26 6.74
CA HIS A 144 17.62 6.01 6.00
C HIS A 144 18.98 5.29 5.89
N PRO A 145 19.14 4.07 6.47
CA PRO A 145 20.46 3.42 6.59
C PRO A 145 20.99 2.84 5.27
N ARG A 146 20.15 2.73 4.24
CA ARG A 146 20.50 2.17 2.92
C ARG A 146 19.83 2.96 1.80
N PRO A 147 20.30 4.22 1.54
CA PRO A 147 19.75 5.05 0.47
C PRO A 147 19.84 4.39 -0.92
N ASP A 148 20.88 3.58 -1.14
CA ASP A 148 21.09 2.80 -2.36
C ASP A 148 19.93 1.85 -2.70
N LEU A 149 19.18 1.39 -1.72
CA LEU A 149 18.01 0.53 -1.94
C LEU A 149 16.76 1.32 -2.35
N LEU A 150 16.71 2.63 -2.10
CA LEU A 150 15.62 3.48 -2.56
C LEU A 150 15.62 3.63 -4.09
N ASP A 151 16.81 3.61 -4.71
CA ASP A 151 16.96 3.72 -6.17
C ASP A 151 16.38 2.52 -6.92
N VAL A 152 16.24 1.36 -6.25
CA VAL A 152 15.72 0.12 -6.84
C VAL A 152 14.34 -0.27 -6.30
N ALA A 153 13.88 0.40 -5.26
CA ALA A 153 12.55 0.16 -4.70
C ALA A 153 11.45 0.79 -5.58
N VAL A 154 10.35 0.07 -5.75
CA VAL A 154 9.19 0.55 -6.50
C VAL A 154 8.04 0.85 -5.53
N TYR A 155 7.40 2.00 -5.70
CA TYR A 155 6.20 2.35 -4.95
C TYR A 155 5.03 1.47 -5.38
N GLY A 156 4.48 0.70 -4.44
CA GLY A 156 3.55 -0.39 -4.69
C GLY A 156 2.10 0.04 -4.91
N LEU A 157 1.85 0.99 -5.80
CA LEU A 157 0.51 1.39 -6.25
C LEU A 157 0.33 1.03 -7.73
N PRO A 158 -0.17 -0.19 -8.05
CA PRO A 158 -0.21 -0.73 -9.41
C PRO A 158 -0.88 0.17 -10.44
N GLU A 159 -1.91 0.90 -10.06
CA GLU A 159 -2.65 1.80 -10.94
C GLU A 159 -1.76 2.89 -11.57
N PHE A 160 -0.58 3.17 -10.99
CA PHE A 160 0.35 4.18 -11.50
C PHE A 160 1.79 3.69 -11.68
N HIS A 161 2.11 2.48 -11.18
CA HIS A 161 3.47 1.91 -11.20
C HIS A 161 3.51 0.49 -11.77
N ARG A 162 2.49 0.09 -12.57
CA ARG A 162 2.39 -1.29 -13.09
C ARG A 162 3.61 -1.69 -13.89
N ALA A 163 4.08 -0.84 -14.80
CA ALA A 163 5.25 -1.14 -15.62
C ALA A 163 6.53 -1.29 -14.80
N GLU A 164 6.72 -0.46 -13.77
CA GLU A 164 7.85 -0.56 -12.85
C GLU A 164 7.77 -1.84 -12.00
N LEU A 165 6.58 -2.24 -11.56
CA LEU A 165 6.37 -3.50 -10.83
C LEU A 165 6.60 -4.72 -11.73
N GLU A 166 6.13 -4.70 -12.97
CA GLU A 166 6.38 -5.75 -13.96
C GLU A 166 7.88 -5.91 -14.26
N ALA A 167 8.64 -4.82 -14.29
CA ALA A 167 10.08 -4.85 -14.49
C ALA A 167 10.83 -5.56 -13.33
N LEU A 168 10.21 -5.71 -12.15
CA LEU A 168 10.80 -6.45 -11.03
C LEU A 168 10.70 -7.97 -11.18
N VAL A 169 9.93 -8.50 -12.14
CA VAL A 169 9.76 -9.96 -12.33
C VAL A 169 11.09 -10.68 -12.49
N ASP A 170 11.98 -10.11 -13.29
CA ASP A 170 13.31 -10.69 -13.58
C ASP A 170 14.47 -9.86 -12.98
N ALA A 171 14.15 -8.85 -12.13
CA ALA A 171 15.15 -8.03 -11.50
C ALA A 171 15.95 -8.83 -10.44
N PRO A 172 17.27 -8.61 -10.31
CA PRO A 172 18.10 -9.26 -9.30
C PRO A 172 17.70 -8.88 -7.88
N VAL A 173 17.17 -7.68 -7.71
CA VAL A 173 16.63 -7.14 -6.46
C VAL A 173 15.20 -6.71 -6.72
N ALA A 174 14.26 -7.17 -5.89
CA ALA A 174 12.87 -6.73 -5.94
C ALA A 174 12.44 -6.26 -4.55
N ILE A 175 12.25 -4.95 -4.44
CA ILE A 175 11.73 -4.29 -3.24
C ILE A 175 10.52 -3.45 -3.64
N VAL A 176 9.41 -3.66 -2.95
CA VAL A 176 8.18 -2.89 -3.12
C VAL A 176 7.88 -2.15 -1.83
N GLY A 177 7.82 -0.83 -1.89
CA GLY A 177 7.31 0.01 -0.80
C GLY A 177 5.79 0.15 -0.90
N SER A 178 5.04 -0.61 -0.10
CA SER A 178 3.57 -0.55 -0.13
C SER A 178 3.06 0.78 0.44
N PRO A 179 2.13 1.48 -0.25
CA PRO A 179 1.59 2.77 0.18
C PRO A 179 1.00 2.79 1.58
N GLY A 180 0.97 3.96 2.21
CA GLY A 180 0.13 4.21 3.36
C GLY A 180 -1.37 4.20 3.00
N CYS A 181 -2.22 3.88 3.98
CA CYS A 181 -3.66 3.73 3.72
C CYS A 181 -4.36 5.03 3.27
N TYR A 182 -3.99 6.17 3.85
CA TYR A 182 -4.48 7.47 3.38
C TYR A 182 -3.93 7.85 2.00
N PRO A 183 -2.60 7.71 1.73
CA PRO A 183 -2.06 7.92 0.39
C PRO A 183 -2.78 7.11 -0.67
N THR A 184 -3.04 5.82 -0.44
CA THR A 184 -3.80 4.99 -1.38
C THR A 184 -5.15 5.62 -1.77
N ALA A 185 -5.97 5.97 -0.77
CA ALA A 185 -7.29 6.56 -1.04
C ALA A 185 -7.21 7.93 -1.71
N THR A 186 -6.24 8.75 -1.28
CA THR A 186 -6.10 10.14 -1.72
C THR A 186 -5.50 10.24 -3.11
N ILE A 187 -4.42 9.50 -3.37
CA ILE A 187 -3.76 9.50 -4.69
C ILE A 187 -4.72 8.97 -5.74
N LEU A 188 -5.41 7.85 -5.47
CA LEU A 188 -6.41 7.31 -6.41
C LEU A 188 -7.55 8.30 -6.67
N ALA A 189 -7.99 9.07 -5.68
CA ALA A 189 -9.01 10.10 -5.89
C ALA A 189 -8.51 11.29 -6.71
N LEU A 190 -7.23 11.64 -6.64
CA LEU A 190 -6.67 12.88 -7.20
C LEU A 190 -5.86 12.70 -8.49
N ALA A 191 -5.36 11.50 -8.75
CA ALA A 191 -4.45 11.24 -9.87
C ALA A 191 -4.98 11.69 -11.24
N PRO A 192 -6.28 11.49 -11.59
CA PRO A 192 -6.78 12.01 -12.85
C PRO A 192 -6.69 13.53 -12.95
N LEU A 193 -6.91 14.25 -11.84
CA LEU A 193 -6.78 15.72 -11.80
C LEU A 193 -5.32 16.15 -11.89
N ALA A 194 -4.41 15.44 -11.24
CA ALA A 194 -2.97 15.70 -11.31
C ALA A 194 -2.45 15.50 -12.75
N ARG A 195 -2.82 14.39 -13.42
CA ARG A 195 -2.51 14.14 -14.84
C ARG A 195 -2.96 15.26 -15.76
N ALA A 196 -4.13 15.82 -15.48
CA ALA A 196 -4.71 16.89 -16.30
C ALA A 196 -4.20 18.32 -15.94
N GLY A 197 -3.29 18.44 -14.96
CA GLY A 197 -2.80 19.73 -14.44
C GLY A 197 -3.90 20.60 -13.85
N LEU A 198 -4.86 19.99 -13.16
CA LEU A 198 -6.07 20.68 -12.68
C LEU A 198 -6.02 21.03 -11.18
N ILE A 199 -4.89 20.87 -10.50
CA ILE A 199 -4.79 21.12 -9.05
C ILE A 199 -4.02 22.41 -8.78
N ASP A 200 -4.74 23.50 -8.45
CA ASP A 200 -4.16 24.79 -8.03
C ASP A 200 -4.05 24.89 -6.50
N ASP A 201 -5.10 24.44 -5.78
CA ASP A 201 -5.17 24.44 -4.33
C ASP A 201 -5.89 23.15 -3.88
N LEU A 202 -5.36 22.49 -2.85
CA LEU A 202 -5.81 21.19 -2.41
C LEU A 202 -5.90 21.11 -0.89
N VAL A 203 -7.12 20.81 -0.42
CA VAL A 203 -7.36 20.43 0.98
C VAL A 203 -7.89 19.00 1.00
N VAL A 204 -7.26 18.14 1.77
CA VAL A 204 -7.66 16.75 1.99
C VAL A 204 -8.18 16.59 3.41
N ASP A 205 -9.50 16.44 3.54
CA ASP A 205 -10.18 16.16 4.79
C ASP A 205 -10.48 14.65 4.88
N ALA A 206 -9.63 13.90 5.58
CA ALA A 206 -9.64 12.46 5.58
C ALA A 206 -10.13 11.84 6.91
N LYS A 207 -10.88 10.75 6.82
CA LYS A 207 -11.45 10.00 7.95
C LYS A 207 -10.94 8.57 7.93
N SER A 208 -10.50 8.07 9.10
CA SER A 208 -10.03 6.69 9.25
C SER A 208 -10.68 5.98 10.42
N GLY A 209 -10.96 4.71 10.23
CA GLY A 209 -11.27 3.81 11.32
C GLY A 209 -10.05 3.54 12.21
N VAL A 210 -10.32 3.18 13.46
CA VAL A 210 -9.32 3.05 14.54
C VAL A 210 -8.28 1.95 14.28
N SER A 211 -8.58 0.93 13.49
CA SER A 211 -7.61 -0.13 13.14
C SER A 211 -6.38 0.40 12.39
N GLY A 212 -6.47 1.59 11.76
CA GLY A 212 -5.33 2.26 11.13
C GLY A 212 -4.22 2.69 12.09
N ALA A 213 -4.53 2.83 13.38
CA ALA A 213 -3.55 3.13 14.43
C ALA A 213 -2.77 1.91 14.93
N GLY A 214 -3.06 0.72 14.40
CA GLY A 214 -2.42 -0.54 14.80
C GLY A 214 -3.09 -1.21 16.01
N ARG A 215 -2.54 -2.37 16.41
CA ARG A 215 -3.10 -3.21 17.47
C ARG A 215 -2.61 -2.86 18.86
N GLU A 216 -1.53 -2.09 18.95
CA GLU A 216 -0.98 -1.70 20.24
C GLU A 216 -1.98 -0.89 21.07
N ALA A 217 -2.16 -1.28 22.32
CA ALA A 217 -3.06 -0.56 23.22
C ALA A 217 -2.46 0.81 23.58
N LYS A 218 -3.23 1.88 23.30
CA LYS A 218 -2.88 3.27 23.64
C LYS A 218 -4.06 3.92 24.34
N PRO A 219 -3.83 4.83 25.30
CA PRO A 219 -4.92 5.47 26.05
C PRO A 219 -6.00 6.08 25.15
N ASN A 220 -5.60 6.82 24.12
CA ASN A 220 -6.49 7.47 23.16
C ASN A 220 -7.20 6.50 22.19
N LEU A 221 -6.92 5.21 22.25
CA LEU A 221 -7.55 4.16 21.42
C LEU A 221 -8.40 3.21 22.27
N LEU A 222 -8.57 3.47 23.58
CA LEU A 222 -9.47 2.71 24.43
C LEU A 222 -10.92 2.94 23.98
N PHE A 223 -11.78 1.94 24.17
CA PHE A 223 -13.17 2.00 23.72
C PHE A 223 -13.92 3.24 24.25
N GLY A 224 -13.73 3.58 25.54
CA GLY A 224 -14.36 4.76 26.15
C GLY A 224 -13.90 6.10 25.59
N GLU A 225 -12.70 6.14 24.97
CA GLU A 225 -12.15 7.35 24.36
C GLU A 225 -12.52 7.49 22.88
N VAL A 226 -12.69 6.37 22.19
CA VAL A 226 -12.94 6.33 20.74
C VAL A 226 -14.41 6.26 20.39
N ASN A 227 -15.22 5.56 21.22
CA ASN A 227 -16.64 5.37 20.92
C ASN A 227 -17.38 6.71 20.95
N GLU A 228 -18.19 6.98 19.91
CA GLU A 228 -18.96 8.23 19.75
C GLU A 228 -18.08 9.50 19.72
N ASN A 229 -16.79 9.39 19.44
CA ASN A 229 -15.83 10.49 19.40
C ASN A 229 -15.18 10.64 18.01
N VAL A 230 -15.05 11.89 17.56
CA VAL A 230 -14.33 12.26 16.32
C VAL A 230 -13.20 13.21 16.70
N SER A 231 -11.98 12.86 16.34
CA SER A 231 -10.80 13.68 16.64
C SER A 231 -9.89 13.85 15.45
N ALA A 232 -9.48 15.10 15.16
CA ALA A 232 -8.40 15.37 14.24
C ALA A 232 -7.04 15.08 14.91
N TYR A 233 -6.07 14.61 14.12
CA TYR A 233 -4.73 14.36 14.62
C TYR A 233 -3.67 14.66 13.56
N GLY A 234 -2.38 14.66 13.93
CA GLY A 234 -1.29 14.90 13.00
C GLY A 234 -1.35 16.23 12.27
N ILE A 235 -1.94 17.27 12.90
CA ILE A 235 -2.14 18.59 12.32
C ILE A 235 -0.78 19.22 12.00
N GLY A 236 -0.59 19.65 10.75
CA GLY A 236 0.60 20.34 10.29
C GLY A 236 1.84 19.45 10.12
N GLY A 237 1.71 18.10 10.17
CA GLY A 237 2.89 17.23 10.06
C GLY A 237 2.59 15.73 9.97
N HIS A 238 1.50 15.33 9.35
CA HIS A 238 1.25 13.90 9.14
C HIS A 238 2.17 13.33 8.07
N ARG A 239 2.90 12.26 8.39
CA ARG A 239 3.91 11.61 7.53
C ARG A 239 3.42 11.20 6.14
N HIS A 240 2.13 10.90 5.98
CA HIS A 240 1.53 10.54 4.68
C HIS A 240 1.47 11.71 3.69
N VAL A 241 1.67 12.95 4.14
CA VAL A 241 1.76 14.11 3.26
C VAL A 241 2.88 13.93 2.24
N ALA A 242 4.06 13.49 2.70
CA ALA A 242 5.22 13.27 1.82
C ALA A 242 4.92 12.28 0.69
N GLU A 243 4.21 11.18 0.97
CA GLU A 243 3.82 10.22 -0.05
C GLU A 243 2.84 10.82 -1.06
N ILE A 244 1.83 11.56 -0.57
CA ILE A 244 0.80 12.19 -1.42
C ILE A 244 1.44 13.21 -2.36
N GLU A 245 2.26 14.11 -1.83
CA GLU A 245 2.96 15.13 -2.61
C GLU A 245 3.91 14.52 -3.63
N GLN A 246 4.76 13.57 -3.21
CA GLN A 246 5.68 12.85 -4.09
C GLN A 246 4.96 12.19 -5.27
N GLU A 247 3.88 11.48 -5.00
CA GLU A 247 3.20 10.70 -6.04
C GLU A 247 2.38 11.59 -6.97
N LEU A 248 1.66 12.60 -6.46
CA LEU A 248 0.93 13.54 -7.32
C LEU A 248 1.90 14.35 -8.22
N ALA A 249 3.03 14.80 -7.69
CA ALA A 249 4.07 15.47 -8.47
C ALA A 249 4.67 14.52 -9.52
N GLY A 250 4.96 13.27 -9.17
CA GLY A 250 5.47 12.26 -10.10
C GLY A 250 4.46 11.93 -11.21
N ILE A 251 3.18 11.84 -10.90
CA ILE A 251 2.10 11.62 -11.87
C ILE A 251 2.02 12.79 -12.87
N ALA A 252 2.03 14.03 -12.37
CA ALA A 252 2.02 15.23 -13.22
C ALA A 252 3.26 15.31 -14.11
N SER A 253 4.45 15.03 -13.58
CA SER A 253 5.72 15.07 -14.32
C SER A 253 5.74 14.05 -15.47
N ARG A 254 5.15 12.88 -15.34
CA ARG A 254 5.06 11.87 -16.42
C ARG A 254 4.23 12.37 -17.62
N GLU A 255 3.30 13.30 -17.40
CA GLU A 255 2.53 13.96 -18.45
C GLU A 255 3.26 15.22 -19.01
N GLY A 256 4.51 15.45 -18.62
CA GLY A 256 5.29 16.61 -19.04
C GLY A 256 4.90 17.93 -18.38
N LEU A 257 4.14 17.87 -17.28
CA LEU A 257 3.77 19.04 -16.50
C LEU A 257 4.88 19.37 -15.49
N ASP A 258 5.12 20.66 -15.28
CA ASP A 258 5.99 21.12 -14.19
C ASP A 258 5.17 21.14 -12.88
N PRO A 259 5.50 20.30 -11.88
CA PRO A 259 4.80 20.30 -10.60
C PRO A 259 4.85 21.66 -9.88
N SER A 260 5.93 22.45 -10.08
CA SER A 260 6.06 23.78 -9.47
C SER A 260 5.05 24.80 -10.01
N ALA A 261 4.52 24.58 -11.22
CA ALA A 261 3.43 25.36 -11.79
C ALA A 261 2.04 24.98 -11.23
N ASN A 262 1.98 23.93 -10.43
CA ASN A 262 0.75 23.43 -9.77
C ASN A 262 0.98 23.33 -8.25
N PRO A 263 1.05 24.43 -7.53
CA PRO A 263 1.48 24.43 -6.12
C PRO A 263 0.61 23.55 -5.21
N GLY A 264 -0.65 23.30 -5.54
CA GLY A 264 -1.54 22.44 -4.79
C GLY A 264 -1.15 20.95 -4.78
N ILE A 265 -0.27 20.48 -5.66
CA ILE A 265 0.21 19.09 -5.63
C ILE A 265 1.51 18.91 -4.85
N ILE A 266 2.20 19.99 -4.53
CA ILE A 266 3.46 20.00 -3.75
C ILE A 266 3.31 20.63 -2.37
N ALA A 267 2.11 21.11 -2.02
CA ALA A 267 1.77 21.67 -0.73
C ALA A 267 0.32 21.30 -0.37
N VAL A 268 0.14 20.08 0.11
CA VAL A 268 -1.19 19.53 0.42
C VAL A 268 -1.58 19.86 1.85
N ASP A 269 -2.69 20.57 2.02
CA ASP A 269 -3.35 20.68 3.34
C ASP A 269 -4.03 19.35 3.67
N PHE A 270 -3.44 18.60 4.62
CA PHE A 270 -3.92 17.27 5.00
C PHE A 270 -4.41 17.25 6.44
N LEU A 271 -5.69 16.98 6.63
CA LEU A 271 -6.33 16.91 7.94
C LEU A 271 -6.97 15.53 8.17
N PRO A 272 -6.24 14.58 8.79
CA PRO A 272 -6.78 13.28 9.11
C PRO A 272 -7.61 13.30 10.40
N HIS A 273 -8.69 12.51 10.40
CA HIS A 273 -9.55 12.30 11.57
C HIS A 273 -9.62 10.82 11.91
N LEU A 274 -9.59 10.53 13.20
CA LEU A 274 -10.01 9.24 13.74
C LEU A 274 -11.50 9.31 14.03
N ILE A 275 -12.27 8.37 13.50
CA ILE A 275 -13.71 8.30 13.71
C ILE A 275 -14.11 6.94 14.31
N PRO A 276 -15.26 6.83 15.01
CA PRO A 276 -15.65 5.64 15.77
C PRO A 276 -16.16 4.52 14.84
N MET A 277 -15.31 4.07 13.96
CA MET A 277 -15.50 2.87 13.14
C MET A 277 -14.26 1.99 13.18
N THR A 278 -14.40 0.68 12.98
CA THR A 278 -13.27 -0.24 13.04
C THR A 278 -12.39 -0.12 11.80
N ARG A 279 -12.96 -0.17 10.60
CA ARG A 279 -12.26 -0.16 9.31
C ARG A 279 -12.81 0.92 8.39
N GLY A 280 -12.01 1.27 7.41
CA GLY A 280 -12.37 2.16 6.31
C GLY A 280 -11.61 3.48 6.34
N ILE A 281 -11.35 4.00 5.16
CA ILE A 281 -10.91 5.38 4.92
C ILE A 281 -11.88 6.03 3.96
N LEU A 282 -12.23 7.27 4.26
CA LEU A 282 -12.88 8.20 3.35
C LEU A 282 -11.97 9.42 3.23
N SER A 283 -11.42 9.65 2.03
CA SER A 283 -10.62 10.83 1.70
C SER A 283 -11.47 11.80 0.89
N ALA A 284 -11.83 12.94 1.47
CA ALA A 284 -12.57 14.00 0.80
C ALA A 284 -11.58 15.10 0.37
N CYS A 285 -11.33 15.19 -0.93
CA CYS A 285 -10.36 16.09 -1.54
C CYS A 285 -11.07 17.28 -2.16
N HIS A 286 -10.83 18.47 -1.62
CA HIS A 286 -11.39 19.74 -2.08
C HIS A 286 -10.35 20.44 -2.96
N VAL A 287 -10.58 20.44 -4.27
CA VAL A 287 -9.64 20.99 -5.25
C VAL A 287 -10.16 22.30 -5.83
N ARG A 288 -9.35 23.35 -5.82
CA ARG A 288 -9.53 24.49 -6.72
C ARG A 288 -8.83 24.16 -8.05
N PRO A 289 -9.58 24.05 -9.16
CA PRO A 289 -8.95 23.73 -10.42
C PRO A 289 -8.17 24.94 -10.99
N THR A 290 -7.06 24.68 -11.69
CA THR A 290 -6.23 25.70 -12.37
C THR A 290 -6.98 26.45 -13.48
N ARG A 291 -8.07 25.88 -13.99
CA ARG A 291 -8.94 26.44 -15.04
C ARG A 291 -10.38 25.94 -14.86
N PRO A 292 -11.37 26.65 -15.39
CA PRO A 292 -12.75 26.17 -15.37
C PRO A 292 -12.88 24.79 -16.02
N VAL A 293 -13.68 23.93 -15.40
CA VAL A 293 -14.01 22.58 -15.85
C VAL A 293 -15.52 22.35 -15.80
N THR A 294 -16.02 21.42 -16.58
CA THR A 294 -17.41 20.95 -16.51
C THR A 294 -17.50 19.58 -15.85
N GLN A 295 -18.68 19.21 -15.34
CA GLN A 295 -18.91 17.87 -14.81
C GLN A 295 -18.63 16.79 -15.86
N ALA A 296 -19.08 16.98 -17.10
CA ALA A 296 -18.85 16.02 -18.17
C ALA A 296 -17.37 15.79 -18.49
N GLN A 297 -16.52 16.83 -18.35
CA GLN A 297 -15.08 16.69 -18.51
C GLN A 297 -14.47 15.88 -17.36
N LEU A 298 -14.92 16.09 -16.12
CA LEU A 298 -14.49 15.32 -14.96
C LEU A 298 -14.91 13.85 -15.09
N ASP A 299 -16.17 13.58 -15.47
CA ASP A 299 -16.68 12.24 -15.65
C ASP A 299 -15.87 11.47 -16.72
N ALA A 300 -15.57 12.10 -17.85
CA ALA A 300 -14.76 11.51 -18.91
C ALA A 300 -13.32 11.23 -18.45
N LEU A 301 -12.71 12.17 -17.71
CA LEU A 301 -11.35 12.06 -17.20
C LEU A 301 -11.21 10.85 -16.25
N TYR A 302 -12.15 10.70 -15.32
CA TYR A 302 -12.10 9.59 -14.35
C TYR A 302 -12.49 8.25 -15.00
N ALA A 303 -13.45 8.23 -15.90
CA ALA A 303 -13.82 7.02 -16.65
C ALA A 303 -12.65 6.50 -17.47
N GLN A 304 -11.91 7.39 -18.15
CA GLN A 304 -10.73 7.02 -18.93
C GLN A 304 -9.58 6.52 -18.02
N ALA A 305 -9.34 7.19 -16.91
CA ALA A 305 -8.22 6.87 -16.04
C ALA A 305 -8.31 5.48 -15.41
N TYR A 306 -9.52 4.99 -15.16
CA TYR A 306 -9.78 3.75 -14.44
C TYR A 306 -10.54 2.69 -15.25
N ALA A 307 -10.60 2.83 -16.58
CA ALA A 307 -11.33 1.90 -17.46
C ALA A 307 -10.87 0.44 -17.30
N ASP A 308 -9.57 0.23 -17.15
CA ASP A 308 -8.94 -1.10 -17.12
C ASP A 308 -8.46 -1.50 -15.70
N GLU A 309 -8.80 -0.72 -14.67
CA GLU A 309 -8.34 -0.98 -13.30
C GLU A 309 -9.30 -1.92 -12.56
N PRO A 310 -8.86 -3.16 -12.23
CA PRO A 310 -9.76 -4.21 -11.76
C PRO A 310 -10.40 -3.91 -10.40
N PHE A 311 -9.77 -3.06 -9.59
CA PHE A 311 -10.25 -2.75 -8.24
C PHE A 311 -10.84 -1.36 -8.08
N VAL A 312 -10.76 -0.49 -9.10
CA VAL A 312 -11.24 0.89 -9.01
C VAL A 312 -12.58 1.05 -9.72
N THR A 313 -13.57 1.57 -9.01
CA THR A 313 -14.89 1.86 -9.57
C THR A 313 -15.23 3.34 -9.36
N VAL A 314 -15.44 4.06 -10.46
CA VAL A 314 -15.99 5.42 -10.43
C VAL A 314 -17.51 5.33 -10.29
N VAL A 315 -18.06 6.00 -9.27
CA VAL A 315 -19.48 5.91 -8.91
C VAL A 315 -20.20 7.24 -9.04
N ALA A 316 -21.47 7.21 -9.43
CA ALA A 316 -22.28 8.40 -9.68
C ALA A 316 -22.67 9.18 -8.42
N SER A 317 -22.61 8.55 -7.24
CA SER A 317 -22.92 9.18 -5.95
C SER A 317 -21.83 8.94 -4.93
N SER A 318 -21.73 9.82 -3.94
CA SER A 318 -20.71 9.71 -2.88
C SER A 318 -20.73 8.36 -2.18
N PRO A 319 -19.61 7.62 -2.18
CA PRO A 319 -19.52 6.29 -1.58
C PRO A 319 -19.35 6.35 -0.06
N GLY A 320 -19.77 5.27 0.62
CA GLY A 320 -19.53 5.06 2.04
C GLY A 320 -18.51 3.94 2.29
N THR A 321 -17.82 4.00 3.43
CA THR A 321 -16.76 3.04 3.80
C THR A 321 -17.22 1.58 3.87
N LYS A 322 -18.47 1.31 4.27
CA LYS A 322 -19.04 -0.05 4.28
C LYS A 322 -19.09 -0.72 2.91
N GLN A 323 -19.13 0.08 1.83
CA GLN A 323 -19.21 -0.45 0.46
C GLN A 323 -17.90 -1.08 -0.05
N VAL A 324 -16.82 -1.01 0.75
CA VAL A 324 -15.49 -1.55 0.41
C VAL A 324 -14.90 -2.42 1.53
N THR A 325 -15.56 -2.52 2.67
CA THR A 325 -15.07 -3.25 3.85
C THR A 325 -14.73 -4.70 3.53
N GLY A 326 -13.52 -5.14 3.91
CA GLY A 326 -13.03 -6.51 3.75
C GLY A 326 -12.58 -6.88 2.34
N SER A 327 -12.57 -5.92 1.40
CA SER A 327 -12.23 -6.15 -0.01
C SER A 327 -11.11 -5.22 -0.50
N ASN A 328 -10.50 -5.57 -1.65
CA ASN A 328 -9.50 -4.74 -2.31
C ASN A 328 -10.12 -3.64 -3.21
N HIS A 329 -11.44 -3.49 -3.19
CA HIS A 329 -12.12 -2.50 -4.01
C HIS A 329 -11.92 -1.07 -3.51
N VAL A 330 -11.88 -0.15 -4.47
CA VAL A 330 -11.88 1.30 -4.30
C VAL A 330 -13.13 1.87 -4.94
N ARG A 331 -13.79 2.81 -4.28
CA ARG A 331 -14.86 3.58 -4.90
C ARG A 331 -14.49 5.05 -4.91
N ILE A 332 -14.62 5.67 -6.08
CA ILE A 332 -14.29 7.07 -6.30
C ILE A 332 -15.52 7.80 -6.84
N HIS A 333 -15.81 8.96 -6.27
CA HIS A 333 -16.79 9.90 -6.79
C HIS A 333 -16.13 11.24 -7.05
N VAL A 334 -16.45 11.86 -8.18
CA VAL A 334 -16.01 13.21 -8.50
C VAL A 334 -17.20 14.10 -8.85
N SER A 335 -17.24 15.29 -8.30
CA SER A 335 -18.29 16.27 -8.57
C SER A 335 -17.75 17.70 -8.61
N LEU A 336 -18.39 18.53 -9.46
CA LEU A 336 -18.15 19.97 -9.54
C LEU A 336 -19.22 20.69 -8.70
N ASP A 337 -18.81 21.44 -7.71
CA ASP A 337 -19.71 22.45 -7.09
C ASP A 337 -19.78 23.67 -8.02
N ALA A 338 -20.85 23.74 -8.78
CA ALA A 338 -21.08 24.83 -9.75
C ALA A 338 -21.16 26.23 -9.07
N ARG A 339 -21.47 26.30 -7.77
CA ARG A 339 -21.56 27.54 -7.02
C ARG A 339 -20.19 28.10 -6.67
N THR A 340 -19.24 27.23 -6.34
CA THR A 340 -17.88 27.64 -5.90
C THR A 340 -16.81 27.42 -6.96
N GLY A 341 -17.11 26.62 -8.00
CA GLY A 341 -16.15 26.18 -9.00
C GLY A 341 -15.14 25.14 -8.47
N ARG A 342 -15.30 24.64 -7.22
CA ARG A 342 -14.43 23.61 -6.66
C ARG A 342 -14.80 22.22 -7.16
N VAL A 343 -13.80 21.40 -7.37
CA VAL A 343 -13.95 19.96 -7.60
C VAL A 343 -13.84 19.24 -6.27
N LEU A 344 -14.78 18.34 -6.00
CA LEU A 344 -14.76 17.44 -4.87
C LEU A 344 -14.51 16.03 -5.38
N ALA A 345 -13.35 15.46 -5.02
CA ALA A 345 -13.02 14.06 -5.31
C ALA A 345 -13.03 13.26 -4.01
N ILE A 346 -13.80 12.18 -3.96
CA ILE A 346 -13.95 11.34 -2.76
C ILE A 346 -13.47 9.94 -3.09
N GLY A 347 -12.42 9.48 -2.38
CA GLY A 347 -11.91 8.12 -2.46
C GLY A 347 -12.23 7.33 -1.19
N VAL A 348 -12.69 6.09 -1.34
CA VAL A 348 -13.03 5.21 -0.22
C VAL A 348 -12.36 3.85 -0.39
N VAL A 349 -11.69 3.37 0.67
CA VAL A 349 -11.00 2.07 0.73
C VAL A 349 -11.19 1.41 2.10
N ASP A 350 -11.02 0.08 2.17
CA ASP A 350 -10.73 -0.58 3.45
C ASP A 350 -9.26 -0.33 3.79
N ASN A 351 -9.00 0.28 4.95
CA ASN A 351 -7.65 0.68 5.36
C ASN A 351 -6.69 -0.49 5.63
N LEU A 352 -7.21 -1.69 5.92
CA LEU A 352 -6.40 -2.89 6.14
C LEU A 352 -6.26 -3.76 4.88
N VAL A 353 -7.17 -3.64 3.89
CA VAL A 353 -7.10 -4.39 2.64
C VAL A 353 -6.47 -3.52 1.54
N LYS A 354 -7.24 -2.76 0.77
CA LYS A 354 -6.66 -1.90 -0.29
C LYS A 354 -5.74 -0.82 0.28
N GLY A 355 -5.97 -0.37 1.50
CA GLY A 355 -5.07 0.56 2.20
C GLY A 355 -3.78 -0.07 2.73
N ALA A 356 -3.62 -1.41 2.71
CA ALA A 356 -2.45 -2.10 3.26
C ALA A 356 -2.24 -3.50 2.65
N ALA A 357 -2.78 -4.57 3.28
CA ALA A 357 -2.49 -5.96 2.94
C ALA A 357 -2.90 -6.33 1.51
N GLY A 358 -4.09 -5.94 1.07
CA GLY A 358 -4.57 -6.25 -0.28
C GLY A 358 -3.78 -5.52 -1.36
N GLN A 359 -3.40 -4.26 -1.12
CA GLN A 359 -2.51 -3.49 -2.00
C GLN A 359 -1.15 -4.18 -2.14
N ALA A 360 -0.58 -4.65 -1.04
CA ALA A 360 0.68 -5.36 -1.01
C ALA A 360 0.60 -6.69 -1.77
N VAL A 361 -0.51 -7.44 -1.64
CA VAL A 361 -0.73 -8.69 -2.40
C VAL A 361 -0.95 -8.41 -3.88
N GLN A 362 -1.65 -7.33 -4.25
CA GLN A 362 -1.82 -6.92 -5.65
C GLN A 362 -0.46 -6.62 -6.31
N ALA A 363 0.41 -5.86 -5.66
CA ALA A 363 1.77 -5.59 -6.13
C ALA A 363 2.62 -6.87 -6.18
N PHE A 364 2.53 -7.74 -5.15
CA PHE A 364 3.18 -9.05 -5.13
C PHE A 364 2.79 -9.91 -6.32
N ASN A 365 1.52 -9.95 -6.70
CA ASN A 365 1.05 -10.71 -7.85
C ASN A 365 1.75 -10.27 -9.13
N ILE A 366 1.82 -8.96 -9.37
CA ILE A 366 2.50 -8.39 -10.55
C ILE A 366 3.99 -8.74 -10.56
N VAL A 367 4.70 -8.50 -9.44
CA VAL A 367 6.15 -8.80 -9.31
C VAL A 367 6.47 -10.27 -9.52
N HIS A 368 5.49 -11.16 -9.37
CA HIS A 368 5.66 -12.59 -9.61
C HIS A 368 5.01 -13.08 -10.92
N GLY A 369 4.51 -12.19 -11.77
CA GLY A 369 3.85 -12.53 -13.04
C GLY A 369 2.59 -13.36 -12.84
N LEU A 370 1.89 -13.18 -11.71
CA LEU A 370 0.59 -13.79 -11.43
C LEU A 370 -0.54 -12.88 -11.93
N PRO A 371 -1.75 -13.42 -12.10
CA PRO A 371 -2.92 -12.58 -12.31
C PRO A 371 -3.05 -11.55 -11.17
N GLU A 372 -3.13 -10.28 -11.50
CA GLU A 372 -3.13 -9.17 -10.53
C GLU A 372 -4.21 -9.33 -9.44
N THR A 373 -5.34 -9.95 -9.78
CA THR A 373 -6.48 -10.14 -8.87
C THR A 373 -6.41 -11.43 -8.05
N ALA A 374 -5.43 -12.30 -8.27
CA ALA A 374 -5.37 -13.59 -7.61
C ALA A 374 -5.39 -13.45 -6.07
N GLY A 375 -6.28 -14.19 -5.41
CA GLY A 375 -6.47 -14.15 -3.96
C GLY A 375 -7.14 -12.89 -3.42
N LEU A 376 -7.59 -11.96 -4.29
CA LEU A 376 -8.19 -10.68 -3.93
C LEU A 376 -9.65 -10.52 -4.40
N GLU A 377 -10.29 -11.61 -4.81
CA GLU A 377 -11.65 -11.61 -5.39
C GLU A 377 -12.77 -11.44 -4.35
N GLN A 378 -12.43 -11.20 -3.07
CA GLN A 378 -13.42 -11.05 -2.01
C GLN A 378 -14.31 -9.83 -2.26
N LEU A 379 -15.62 -10.06 -2.28
CA LEU A 379 -16.60 -8.99 -2.31
C LEU A 379 -16.65 -8.24 -0.97
N PRO A 380 -17.01 -6.96 -0.99
CA PRO A 380 -17.20 -6.19 0.25
C PRO A 380 -18.25 -6.81 1.17
N LEU A 381 -17.99 -6.71 2.48
CA LEU A 381 -18.93 -7.09 3.52
C LEU A 381 -19.87 -5.92 3.82
N ALA A 382 -21.14 -6.07 3.52
CA ALA A 382 -22.18 -5.09 3.84
C ALA A 382 -23.39 -5.82 4.47
N PRO A 383 -24.06 -5.24 5.45
CA PRO A 383 -23.97 -3.91 6.07
C PRO A 383 -22.81 -3.68 7.04
#